data_d958fe9861d4f77f2874c16cca84b2c6
#
_entry.id   d958fe9861d4f77f2874c16cca84b2c6
#
_cell.length_a   1.000
_cell.length_b   1.000
_cell.length_c   1.000
_cell.angle_alpha   90.00
_cell.angle_beta   90.00
_cell.angle_gamma   90.00
#
_symmetry.space_group_name_H-M   'P 1'
#
loop_
_entity.id
_entity.type
_entity.pdbx_description
1 polymer ?
#
loop_
_entity_poly.entity_id
_entity_poly.type
_entity_poly.pdbx_seq_one_letter_code
_entity_poly.pdbx_strand_id
1 'polypeptide(L)'
;MGIYKFIGLFAALISASIAEARPISWTGGSTIMYKSNSIMSSYYYHYSPSFKYTVGAEYINDRLYNDQYISIRSTYLLDRKNTKASQRNLYLTASISTKSNDDLYYGVHGDWETRRYFTSFSILDKRANQKDYTENEFQIGIAPYLGEYNQLHTWIMLKSKEDTRDDKWKTYPFIKLFKGDFLLEVGSKESHWDLHFMKRF
;
A
#
# COMPACT_ATOMS: atom_id res chain seq x y z
N MET A 1 -54.95 1.03 -12.67
CA MET A 1 -54.31 -0.29 -12.49
C MET A 1 -52.91 -0.21 -13.12
N GLY A 2 -51.83 -0.18 -12.34
CA GLY A 2 -50.51 -0.49 -12.82
C GLY A 2 -49.43 0.60 -12.86
N ILE A 3 -49.11 1.31 -11.75
CA ILE A 3 -47.93 2.22 -11.68
C ILE A 3 -46.95 1.83 -10.54
N TYR A 4 -46.99 0.64 -10.00
CA TYR A 4 -46.15 0.23 -8.88
C TYR A 4 -45.09 -0.83 -9.21
N LYS A 5 -44.63 -0.93 -10.45
CA LYS A 5 -43.63 -1.94 -10.84
C LYS A 5 -42.23 -1.41 -11.23
N PHE A 6 -41.94 -0.12 -11.06
CA PHE A 6 -40.64 0.44 -11.48
C PHE A 6 -39.76 0.99 -10.34
N ILE A 7 -40.15 0.85 -9.08
CA ILE A 7 -39.36 1.34 -7.94
C ILE A 7 -38.44 0.26 -7.34
N GLY A 8 -38.55 -0.99 -7.78
CA GLY A 8 -37.79 -2.13 -7.20
C GLY A 8 -36.39 -2.37 -7.75
N LEU A 9 -35.92 -1.64 -8.77
CA LEU A 9 -34.67 -1.98 -9.45
C LEU A 9 -33.51 -0.96 -9.23
N PHE A 10 -33.68 0.05 -8.41
CA PHE A 10 -32.65 1.06 -8.16
C PHE A 10 -32.01 0.97 -6.77
N ALA A 11 -32.41 0.01 -5.95
CA ALA A 11 -31.92 -0.15 -4.58
C ALA A 11 -30.78 -1.17 -4.42
N ALA A 12 -30.24 -1.75 -5.51
CA ALA A 12 -29.30 -2.87 -5.45
C ALA A 12 -27.85 -2.53 -5.85
N LEU A 13 -27.48 -1.26 -5.98
CA LEU A 13 -26.12 -0.86 -6.41
C LEU A 13 -25.44 0.15 -5.47
N ILE A 14 -25.79 0.17 -4.20
CA ILE A 14 -24.96 0.86 -3.19
C ILE A 14 -24.27 -0.21 -2.37
N SER A 15 -23.44 -1.03 -3.00
CA SER A 15 -22.27 -1.57 -2.34
C SER A 15 -21.30 -0.40 -2.24
N ALA A 16 -21.33 0.31 -1.12
CA ALA A 16 -20.31 1.26 -0.75
C ALA A 16 -18.98 0.50 -0.68
N SER A 17 -18.29 0.39 -1.81
CA SER A 17 -16.90 0.02 -1.81
C SER A 17 -16.19 1.12 -1.05
N ILE A 18 -15.74 0.84 0.15
CA ILE A 18 -14.77 1.65 0.86
C ILE A 18 -13.58 1.70 -0.09
N ALA A 19 -13.43 2.85 -0.79
CA ALA A 19 -12.38 3.02 -1.77
C ALA A 19 -11.10 3.32 -1.00
N GLU A 20 -10.36 2.28 -0.67
CA GLU A 20 -9.04 2.41 -0.06
C GLU A 20 -7.95 2.34 -1.12
N ALA A 21 -6.88 3.09 -0.89
CA ALA A 21 -5.69 3.03 -1.69
C ALA A 21 -4.99 1.68 -1.47
N ARG A 22 -5.29 0.73 -2.32
CA ARG A 22 -4.79 -0.65 -2.27
C ARG A 22 -3.60 -0.81 -3.19
N PRO A 23 -2.66 -1.72 -2.90
CA PRO A 23 -1.53 -1.99 -3.77
C PRO A 23 -1.94 -2.58 -5.14
N ILE A 24 -3.19 -3.00 -5.32
CA ILE A 24 -3.75 -3.50 -6.58
C ILE A 24 -4.95 -2.62 -6.96
N SER A 25 -4.93 -2.11 -8.20
CA SER A 25 -6.04 -1.35 -8.77
C SER A 25 -7.16 -2.28 -9.26
N TRP A 26 -8.21 -1.71 -9.87
CA TRP A 26 -9.22 -2.49 -10.58
C TRP A 26 -8.62 -3.14 -11.83
N THR A 27 -9.32 -4.10 -12.40
CA THR A 27 -8.91 -4.74 -13.66
C THR A 27 -8.78 -3.71 -14.78
N GLY A 28 -7.62 -3.67 -15.42
CA GLY A 28 -7.29 -2.69 -16.47
C GLY A 28 -6.78 -1.34 -15.93
N GLY A 29 -6.75 -1.13 -14.61
CA GLY A 29 -6.27 0.10 -14.01
C GLY A 29 -4.75 0.13 -13.85
N SER A 30 -4.21 1.33 -13.73
CA SER A 30 -2.80 1.60 -13.47
C SER A 30 -2.63 2.36 -12.16
N THR A 31 -1.45 2.31 -11.60
CA THR A 31 -1.10 3.04 -10.37
C THR A 31 0.31 3.59 -10.46
N ILE A 32 0.49 4.81 -10.00
CA ILE A 32 1.79 5.41 -9.72
C ILE A 32 1.94 5.53 -8.22
N MET A 33 3.10 5.13 -7.70
CA MET A 33 3.48 5.29 -6.30
C MET A 33 4.83 5.98 -6.20
N TYR A 34 4.98 6.79 -5.17
CA TYR A 34 6.25 7.33 -4.73
C TYR A 34 6.43 7.06 -3.25
N LYS A 35 7.57 6.51 -2.87
CA LYS A 35 7.96 6.33 -1.48
C LYS A 35 9.32 6.98 -1.25
N SER A 36 9.50 7.60 -0.10
CA SER A 36 10.79 8.18 0.29
C SER A 36 10.94 8.18 1.81
N ASN A 37 12.08 7.74 2.28
CA ASN A 37 12.49 7.80 3.69
C ASN A 37 13.98 8.17 3.79
N SER A 38 14.59 8.09 4.96
CA SER A 38 16.00 8.42 5.17
C SER A 38 16.98 7.56 4.36
N ILE A 39 16.61 6.33 4.03
CA ILE A 39 17.50 5.32 3.43
C ILE A 39 17.28 5.24 1.92
N MET A 40 16.04 5.35 1.45
CA MET A 40 15.67 4.99 0.10
C MET A 40 14.56 5.89 -0.43
N SER A 41 14.53 6.10 -1.75
CA SER A 41 13.33 6.53 -2.46
C SER A 41 13.02 5.62 -3.63
N SER A 42 11.73 5.46 -3.94
CA SER A 42 11.30 4.67 -5.09
C SER A 42 10.14 5.33 -5.83
N TYR A 43 10.13 5.13 -7.14
CA TYR A 43 9.04 5.46 -8.06
C TYR A 43 8.56 4.17 -8.68
N TYR A 44 7.32 3.81 -8.44
CA TYR A 44 6.73 2.57 -8.91
C TYR A 44 5.50 2.86 -9.78
N TYR A 45 5.52 2.37 -11.00
CA TYR A 45 4.36 2.29 -11.88
C TYR A 45 3.98 0.84 -12.09
N HIS A 46 2.69 0.53 -11.94
CA HIS A 46 2.18 -0.79 -12.27
C HIS A 46 0.83 -0.75 -12.98
N TYR A 47 0.58 -1.80 -13.76
CA TYR A 47 -0.67 -2.12 -14.38
C TYR A 47 -1.30 -3.32 -13.67
N SER A 48 -2.63 -3.35 -13.56
CA SER A 48 -3.42 -4.42 -12.96
C SER A 48 -4.20 -5.17 -14.04
N PRO A 49 -3.65 -6.22 -14.68
CA PRO A 49 -4.38 -7.02 -15.68
C PRO A 49 -5.62 -7.68 -15.07
N SER A 50 -5.60 -7.88 -13.76
CA SER A 50 -6.69 -8.45 -12.96
C SER A 50 -6.74 -7.78 -11.59
N PHE A 51 -7.88 -7.84 -10.93
CA PHE A 51 -8.02 -7.43 -9.53
C PHE A 51 -7.16 -8.29 -8.55
N LYS A 52 -6.57 -9.38 -9.04
CA LYS A 52 -5.75 -10.29 -8.23
C LYS A 52 -4.26 -10.00 -8.29
N TYR A 53 -3.76 -9.35 -9.34
CA TYR A 53 -2.32 -9.12 -9.45
C TYR A 53 -1.97 -7.88 -10.26
N THR A 54 -0.76 -7.39 -10.01
CA THR A 54 -0.15 -6.28 -10.73
C THR A 54 1.19 -6.68 -11.26
N VAL A 55 1.62 -6.02 -12.34
CA VAL A 55 2.98 -6.06 -12.86
C VAL A 55 3.42 -4.65 -13.16
N GLY A 56 4.66 -4.30 -12.81
CA GLY A 56 5.16 -2.96 -13.04
C GLY A 56 6.66 -2.83 -12.90
N ALA A 57 7.14 -1.60 -13.09
CA ALA A 57 8.54 -1.24 -12.95
C ALA A 57 8.72 -0.27 -11.78
N GLU A 58 9.70 -0.50 -10.96
CA GLU A 58 10.08 0.31 -9.80
C GLU A 58 11.50 0.82 -9.98
N TYR A 59 11.68 2.14 -10.06
CA TYR A 59 12.98 2.77 -9.96
C TYR A 59 13.29 3.00 -8.50
N ILE A 60 14.44 2.51 -8.06
CA ILE A 60 14.89 2.58 -6.67
C ILE A 60 16.19 3.37 -6.63
N ASN A 61 16.26 4.33 -5.70
CA ASN A 61 17.47 5.05 -5.32
C ASN A 61 17.77 4.71 -3.85
N ASP A 62 18.72 3.82 -3.64
CA ASP A 62 19.20 3.42 -2.31
C ASP A 62 20.32 4.37 -1.88
N ARG A 63 20.00 5.26 -0.94
CA ARG A 63 20.95 6.26 -0.41
C ARG A 63 21.99 5.66 0.51
N LEU A 64 21.69 4.52 1.13
CA LEU A 64 22.60 3.86 2.05
C LEU A 64 23.81 3.27 1.30
N TYR A 65 23.55 2.68 0.14
CA TYR A 65 24.58 2.07 -0.70
C TYR A 65 24.98 2.95 -1.89
N ASN A 66 24.39 4.16 -2.01
CA ASN A 66 24.59 5.05 -3.16
C ASN A 66 24.38 4.33 -4.49
N ASP A 67 23.31 3.56 -4.56
CA ASP A 67 22.99 2.71 -5.71
C ASP A 67 21.62 3.05 -6.31
N GLN A 68 21.49 2.92 -7.62
CA GLN A 68 20.27 3.19 -8.37
C GLN A 68 20.02 2.07 -9.35
N TYR A 69 18.79 1.57 -9.37
CA TYR A 69 18.41 0.51 -10.26
C TYR A 69 16.92 0.48 -10.55
N ILE A 70 16.54 -0.23 -11.61
CA ILE A 70 15.16 -0.54 -11.95
C ILE A 70 14.89 -1.99 -11.56
N SER A 71 13.73 -2.26 -11.02
CA SER A 71 13.27 -3.64 -10.79
C SER A 71 11.89 -3.86 -11.39
N ILE A 72 11.65 -5.08 -11.81
CA ILE A 72 10.31 -5.54 -12.21
C ILE A 72 9.64 -6.12 -10.97
N ARG A 73 8.49 -5.57 -10.63
CA ARG A 73 7.74 -5.91 -9.43
C ARG A 73 6.35 -6.44 -9.76
N SER A 74 5.94 -7.47 -9.04
CA SER A 74 4.58 -8.00 -9.07
C SER A 74 4.01 -8.09 -7.66
N THR A 75 2.71 -7.86 -7.53
CA THR A 75 1.97 -8.08 -6.28
C THR A 75 0.75 -8.94 -6.60
N TYR A 76 0.53 -9.97 -5.80
CA TYR A 76 -0.57 -10.92 -5.94
C TYR A 76 -1.46 -10.90 -4.69
N LEU A 77 -2.77 -10.77 -4.87
CA LEU A 77 -3.76 -10.87 -3.80
C LEU A 77 -4.05 -12.34 -3.49
N LEU A 78 -3.59 -12.80 -2.33
CA LEU A 78 -3.83 -14.15 -1.83
C LEU A 78 -5.25 -14.34 -1.29
N ASP A 79 -5.66 -13.42 -0.40
CA ASP A 79 -6.97 -13.47 0.26
C ASP A 79 -7.55 -12.06 0.39
N ARG A 80 -8.86 -11.98 0.23
CA ARG A 80 -9.65 -10.78 0.54
C ARG A 80 -10.97 -11.18 1.15
N LYS A 81 -11.27 -10.64 2.31
CA LYS A 81 -12.56 -10.81 2.95
C LYS A 81 -13.18 -9.46 3.25
N ASN A 82 -14.32 -9.21 2.62
CA ASN A 82 -15.13 -8.03 2.85
C ASN A 82 -16.35 -8.42 3.68
N THR A 83 -16.61 -7.65 4.72
CA THR A 83 -17.84 -7.73 5.53
C THR A 83 -18.54 -6.36 5.51
N LYS A 84 -19.71 -6.25 6.12
CA LYS A 84 -20.37 -4.94 6.28
C LYS A 84 -19.59 -3.96 7.16
N ALA A 85 -18.73 -4.46 8.05
CA ALA A 85 -18.04 -3.68 9.06
C ALA A 85 -16.53 -3.56 8.84
N SER A 86 -15.93 -4.47 8.09
CA SER A 86 -14.48 -4.55 7.93
C SER A 86 -14.06 -5.17 6.60
N GLN A 87 -12.83 -4.87 6.22
CA GLN A 87 -12.13 -5.52 5.12
C GLN A 87 -10.78 -6.02 5.62
N ARG A 88 -10.33 -7.15 5.08
CA ARG A 88 -8.97 -7.64 5.23
C ARG A 88 -8.42 -8.10 3.90
N ASN A 89 -7.13 -7.94 3.72
CA ASN A 89 -6.41 -8.37 2.54
C ASN A 89 -5.09 -9.03 2.95
N LEU A 90 -4.64 -9.95 2.12
CA LEU A 90 -3.32 -10.56 2.22
C LEU A 90 -2.70 -10.63 0.83
N TYR A 91 -1.46 -10.16 0.69
CA TYR A 91 -0.76 -10.06 -0.57
C TYR A 91 0.61 -10.72 -0.49
N LEU A 92 1.03 -11.29 -1.62
CA LEU A 92 2.43 -11.59 -1.89
C LEU A 92 3.01 -10.52 -2.82
N THR A 93 4.27 -10.16 -2.59
CA THR A 93 5.03 -9.27 -3.46
C THR A 93 6.35 -9.94 -3.82
N ALA A 94 6.77 -9.80 -5.08
CA ALA A 94 8.08 -10.20 -5.53
C ALA A 94 8.61 -9.17 -6.53
N SER A 95 9.93 -9.00 -6.54
CA SER A 95 10.62 -8.09 -7.45
C SER A 95 12.00 -8.62 -7.78
N ILE A 96 12.44 -8.36 -9.01
CA ILE A 96 13.79 -8.70 -9.50
C ILE A 96 14.41 -7.47 -10.13
N SER A 97 15.68 -7.21 -9.81
CA SER A 97 16.44 -6.10 -10.38
C SER A 97 16.81 -6.37 -11.83
N THR A 98 16.80 -5.33 -12.65
CA THR A 98 17.36 -5.39 -14.02
C THR A 98 18.87 -5.32 -14.04
N LYS A 99 19.52 -4.99 -12.91
CA LYS A 99 20.96 -4.86 -12.76
C LYS A 99 21.64 -6.21 -12.49
N SER A 100 21.01 -7.05 -11.69
CA SER A 100 21.47 -8.40 -11.35
C SER A 100 20.30 -9.31 -11.03
N ASN A 101 20.34 -10.53 -11.51
CA ASN A 101 19.33 -11.54 -11.17
C ASN A 101 19.40 -11.99 -9.72
N ASP A 102 20.51 -11.72 -9.04
CA ASP A 102 20.71 -12.04 -7.62
C ASP A 102 20.09 -10.95 -6.72
N ASP A 103 19.82 -9.75 -7.26
CA ASP A 103 19.14 -8.68 -6.54
C ASP A 103 17.63 -8.84 -6.69
N LEU A 104 17.01 -9.41 -5.69
CA LEU A 104 15.58 -9.66 -5.67
C LEU A 104 15.00 -9.41 -4.28
N TYR A 105 13.71 -9.13 -4.20
CA TYR A 105 12.97 -9.21 -2.95
C TYR A 105 11.64 -9.92 -3.12
N TYR A 106 11.21 -10.52 -2.04
CA TYR A 106 9.87 -11.09 -1.93
C TYR A 106 9.34 -10.87 -0.51
N GLY A 107 8.04 -10.92 -0.37
CA GLY A 107 7.46 -10.74 0.94
C GLY A 107 5.95 -10.84 0.97
N VAL A 108 5.44 -10.66 2.15
CA VAL A 108 4.02 -10.69 2.46
C VAL A 108 3.59 -9.38 3.07
N HIS A 109 2.43 -8.90 2.67
CA HIS A 109 1.77 -7.73 3.24
C HIS A 109 0.34 -8.09 3.58
N GLY A 110 -0.14 -7.68 4.75
CA GLY A 110 -1.52 -7.83 5.16
C GLY A 110 -2.06 -6.57 5.78
N ASP A 111 -3.35 -6.32 5.55
CA ASP A 111 -4.08 -5.22 6.17
C ASP A 111 -5.45 -5.67 6.65
N TRP A 112 -5.92 -5.02 7.70
CA TRP A 112 -7.28 -5.10 8.19
C TRP A 112 -7.76 -3.71 8.57
N GLU A 113 -8.97 -3.39 8.13
CA GLU A 113 -9.56 -2.08 8.36
C GLU A 113 -11.05 -2.16 8.66
N THR A 114 -11.50 -1.19 9.40
CA THR A 114 -12.90 -0.82 9.61
C THR A 114 -13.06 0.66 9.21
N ARG A 115 -14.22 1.24 9.42
CA ARG A 115 -14.39 2.70 9.25
C ARG A 115 -13.60 3.53 10.28
N ARG A 116 -13.11 2.92 11.37
CA ARG A 116 -12.42 3.62 12.48
C ARG A 116 -11.04 3.10 12.79
N TYR A 117 -10.76 1.83 12.54
CA TYR A 117 -9.52 1.19 12.95
C TYR A 117 -8.83 0.60 11.75
N PHE A 118 -7.54 0.80 11.69
CA PHE A 118 -6.65 0.23 10.67
C PHE A 118 -5.48 -0.46 11.35
N THR A 119 -5.09 -1.61 10.81
CA THR A 119 -3.82 -2.26 11.13
C THR A 119 -3.26 -2.92 9.88
N SER A 120 -1.95 -2.93 9.75
CA SER A 120 -1.25 -3.66 8.69
C SER A 120 0.10 -4.17 9.16
N PHE A 121 0.61 -5.14 8.43
CA PHE A 121 1.98 -5.61 8.55
C PHE A 121 2.59 -5.83 7.16
N SER A 122 3.90 -5.73 7.08
CA SER A 122 4.68 -6.07 5.89
C SER A 122 5.99 -6.70 6.32
N ILE A 123 6.36 -7.79 5.68
CA ILE A 123 7.63 -8.50 5.87
C ILE A 123 8.22 -8.70 4.49
N LEU A 124 9.38 -8.10 4.23
CA LEU A 124 10.09 -8.19 2.96
C LEU A 124 11.48 -8.74 3.21
N ASP A 125 11.78 -9.86 2.58
CA ASP A 125 13.13 -10.43 2.50
C ASP A 125 13.78 -9.90 1.21
N LYS A 126 14.91 -9.26 1.33
CA LYS A 126 15.63 -8.61 0.23
C LYS A 126 17.03 -9.21 0.11
N ARG A 127 17.31 -9.73 -1.07
CA ARG A 127 18.63 -10.20 -1.46
C ARG A 127 19.29 -9.15 -2.34
N ALA A 128 20.45 -8.72 -1.95
CA ALA A 128 21.20 -7.71 -2.67
C ALA A 128 22.69 -8.08 -2.67
N ASN A 129 23.39 -7.77 -3.76
CA ASN A 129 24.80 -8.08 -3.94
C ASN A 129 25.71 -7.61 -2.78
N GLN A 130 25.28 -6.61 -2.03
CA GLN A 130 26.08 -6.05 -0.92
C GLN A 130 25.75 -6.69 0.43
N LYS A 131 24.47 -6.96 0.69
CA LYS A 131 24.02 -7.58 1.94
C LYS A 131 22.55 -7.95 1.86
N ASP A 132 22.23 -9.18 2.21
CA ASP A 132 20.84 -9.61 2.42
C ASP A 132 20.28 -8.96 3.69
N TYR A 133 19.01 -8.53 3.64
CA TYR A 133 18.33 -7.91 4.77
C TYR A 133 16.82 -8.11 4.73
N THR A 134 16.19 -7.98 5.88
CA THR A 134 14.73 -8.05 6.02
C THR A 134 14.20 -6.70 6.46
N GLU A 135 13.10 -6.27 5.87
CA GLU A 135 12.31 -5.13 6.34
C GLU A 135 11.00 -5.64 6.97
N ASN A 136 10.80 -5.32 8.23
CA ASN A 136 9.58 -5.57 8.98
C ASN A 136 8.86 -4.25 9.24
N GLU A 137 7.56 -4.18 8.97
CA GLU A 137 6.76 -2.99 9.22
C GLU A 137 5.41 -3.37 9.83
N PHE A 138 5.01 -2.67 10.88
CA PHE A 138 3.69 -2.75 11.49
C PHE A 138 3.08 -1.36 11.57
N GLN A 139 1.78 -1.28 11.33
CA GLN A 139 1.03 -0.04 11.43
C GLN A 139 -0.26 -0.27 12.19
N ILE A 140 -0.63 0.71 13.02
CA ILE A 140 -1.94 0.79 13.64
C ILE A 140 -2.45 2.23 13.50
N GLY A 141 -3.74 2.40 13.43
CA GLY A 141 -4.30 3.74 13.31
C GLY A 141 -5.78 3.84 13.63
N ILE A 142 -6.19 5.08 13.81
CA ILE A 142 -7.58 5.45 14.10
C ILE A 142 -8.00 6.63 13.23
N ALA A 143 -9.22 6.54 12.67
CA ALA A 143 -9.85 7.67 12.01
C ALA A 143 -10.54 8.55 13.05
N PRO A 144 -10.17 9.85 13.20
CA PRO A 144 -10.77 10.74 14.18
C PRO A 144 -12.24 11.05 13.87
N TYR A 145 -12.65 10.92 12.62
CA TYR A 145 -14.03 11.06 12.15
C TYR A 145 -14.38 9.99 11.11
N LEU A 146 -15.65 9.81 10.86
CA LEU A 146 -16.15 8.92 9.80
C LEU A 146 -16.43 9.76 8.56
N GLY A 147 -15.54 9.68 7.57
CA GLY A 147 -15.77 10.29 6.28
C GLY A 147 -16.83 9.55 5.47
N GLU A 148 -17.56 10.27 4.62
CA GLU A 148 -18.46 9.69 3.63
C GLU A 148 -17.72 9.41 2.33
N TYR A 149 -18.38 8.72 1.41
CA TYR A 149 -17.81 8.43 0.10
C TYR A 149 -17.34 9.71 -0.60
N ASN A 150 -16.14 9.65 -1.17
CA ASN A 150 -15.47 10.77 -1.86
C ASN A 150 -15.09 11.98 -0.98
N GLN A 151 -15.26 11.90 0.33
CA GLN A 151 -14.68 12.87 1.26
C GLN A 151 -13.21 12.56 1.54
N LEU A 152 -12.51 13.52 2.13
CA LEU A 152 -11.18 13.28 2.66
C LEU A 152 -11.27 12.38 3.89
N HIS A 153 -10.60 11.25 3.86
CA HIS A 153 -10.41 10.37 5.01
C HIS A 153 -9.04 10.65 5.62
N THR A 154 -9.03 10.87 6.92
CA THR A 154 -7.80 11.12 7.68
C THR A 154 -7.61 10.03 8.71
N TRP A 155 -6.41 9.48 8.79
CA TRP A 155 -6.02 8.52 9.80
C TRP A 155 -4.83 9.04 10.58
N ILE A 156 -4.91 8.96 11.89
CA ILE A 156 -3.78 9.18 12.80
C ILE A 156 -3.19 7.80 13.05
N MET A 157 -1.93 7.64 12.69
CA MET A 157 -1.28 6.34 12.58
C MET A 157 0.00 6.30 13.41
N LEU A 158 0.35 5.11 13.86
CA LEU A 158 1.66 4.78 14.41
C LEU A 158 2.28 3.69 13.54
N LYS A 159 3.50 3.93 13.07
CA LYS A 159 4.31 2.98 12.30
C LYS A 159 5.48 2.52 13.14
N SER A 160 5.71 1.22 13.17
CA SER A 160 6.89 0.60 13.73
C SER A 160 7.60 -0.17 12.63
N LYS A 161 8.85 0.18 12.35
CA LYS A 161 9.63 -0.41 11.28
C LYS A 161 11.00 -0.82 11.78
N GLU A 162 11.45 -1.99 11.34
CA GLU A 162 12.80 -2.51 11.48
C GLU A 162 13.40 -2.77 10.12
N ASP A 163 14.66 -2.44 9.98
CA ASP A 163 15.51 -2.82 8.86
C ASP A 163 16.73 -3.51 9.46
N THR A 164 16.93 -4.78 9.17
CA THR A 164 18.00 -5.59 9.79
C THR A 164 19.41 -5.13 9.40
N ARG A 165 19.55 -4.11 8.53
CA ARG A 165 20.83 -3.44 8.29
C ARG A 165 21.27 -2.58 9.46
N ASP A 166 20.34 -2.01 10.24
CA ASP A 166 20.62 -1.22 11.45
C ASP A 166 20.10 -1.87 12.75
N ASP A 167 19.43 -3.03 12.65
CA ASP A 167 18.92 -3.87 13.76
C ASP A 167 18.14 -3.08 14.82
N LYS A 168 17.41 -2.05 14.43
CA LYS A 168 16.67 -1.18 15.34
C LYS A 168 15.23 -0.99 14.92
N TRP A 169 14.33 -1.31 15.82
CA TRP A 169 12.93 -0.90 15.69
C TRP A 169 12.81 0.61 15.86
N LYS A 170 12.13 1.23 14.92
CA LYS A 170 11.89 2.67 14.90
C LYS A 170 10.39 2.91 14.82
N THR A 171 9.84 3.51 15.88
CA THR A 171 8.41 3.78 15.99
C THR A 171 8.17 5.29 15.93
N TYR A 172 7.27 5.72 15.05
CA TYR A 172 6.96 7.13 14.84
C TYR A 172 5.52 7.32 14.38
N PRO A 173 4.91 8.49 14.69
CA PRO A 173 3.60 8.85 14.20
C PRO A 173 3.63 9.25 12.73
N PHE A 174 2.52 8.99 12.02
CA PHE A 174 2.28 9.53 10.69
C PHE A 174 0.80 9.79 10.45
N ILE A 175 0.52 10.60 9.44
CA ILE A 175 -0.84 10.89 8.99
C ILE A 175 -1.03 10.23 7.64
N LYS A 176 -2.15 9.52 7.47
CA LYS A 176 -2.60 8.95 6.22
C LYS A 176 -3.83 9.70 5.76
N LEU A 177 -3.75 10.28 4.59
CA LEU A 177 -4.83 11.01 3.92
C LEU A 177 -5.24 10.25 2.69
N PHE A 178 -6.55 10.07 2.54
CA PHE A 178 -7.10 9.37 1.40
C PHE A 178 -8.33 10.09 0.85
N LYS A 179 -8.38 10.30 -0.47
CA LYS A 179 -9.53 10.86 -1.16
C LYS A 179 -9.65 10.31 -2.59
N GLY A 180 -10.73 9.59 -2.87
CA GLY A 180 -10.93 8.96 -4.18
C GLY A 180 -9.81 7.99 -4.53
N ASP A 181 -8.99 8.33 -5.52
CA ASP A 181 -7.87 7.52 -5.99
C ASP A 181 -6.49 8.01 -5.52
N PHE A 182 -6.48 8.99 -4.62
CA PHE A 182 -5.25 9.55 -4.04
C PHE A 182 -5.02 9.07 -2.63
N LEU A 183 -3.79 8.66 -2.35
CA LEU A 183 -3.27 8.43 -1.02
C LEU A 183 -2.04 9.31 -0.79
N LEU A 184 -1.96 9.88 0.39
CA LEU A 184 -0.76 10.53 0.89
C LEU A 184 -0.53 10.10 2.34
N GLU A 185 0.65 9.55 2.62
CA GLU A 185 1.11 9.27 3.96
C GLU A 185 2.33 10.15 4.25
N VAL A 186 2.32 10.82 5.39
CA VAL A 186 3.40 11.70 5.83
C VAL A 186 3.72 11.41 7.27
N GLY A 187 4.94 10.97 7.52
CA GLY A 187 5.48 10.75 8.85
C GLY A 187 6.81 11.47 9.06
N SER A 188 7.18 11.67 10.28
CA SER A 188 8.48 12.23 10.63
C SER A 188 9.15 11.33 11.65
N LYS A 189 10.38 10.98 11.36
CA LYS A 189 11.24 10.18 12.21
C LYS A 189 12.56 10.91 12.39
N GLU A 190 12.82 11.38 13.62
CA GLU A 190 13.99 12.20 13.92
C GLU A 190 13.98 13.47 13.03
N SER A 191 14.99 13.67 12.20
CA SER A 191 15.09 14.79 11.25
C SER A 191 14.68 14.41 9.80
N HIS A 192 14.12 13.23 9.58
CA HIS A 192 13.80 12.73 8.24
C HIS A 192 12.30 12.50 8.06
N TRP A 193 11.82 12.78 6.84
CA TRP A 193 10.45 12.52 6.44
C TRP A 193 10.31 11.11 5.89
N ASP A 194 9.19 10.45 6.24
CA ASP A 194 8.70 9.24 5.60
C ASP A 194 7.46 9.64 4.78
N LEU A 195 7.58 9.54 3.47
CA LEU A 195 6.55 9.94 2.51
C LEU A 195 6.11 8.73 1.69
N HIS A 196 4.80 8.60 1.52
CA HIS A 196 4.22 7.69 0.55
C HIS A 196 3.07 8.38 -0.17
N PHE A 197 3.18 8.46 -1.45
CA PHE A 197 2.13 8.97 -2.34
C PHE A 197 1.69 7.87 -3.29
N MET A 198 0.38 7.80 -3.58
CA MET A 198 -0.16 6.91 -4.59
C MET A 198 -1.33 7.56 -5.33
N LYS A 199 -1.39 7.32 -6.64
CA LYS A 199 -2.51 7.69 -7.52
C LYS A 199 -2.87 6.51 -8.41
N ARG A 200 -4.16 6.18 -8.46
CA ARG A 200 -4.73 5.17 -9.39
C ARG A 200 -5.43 5.85 -10.57
N PHE A 201 -5.44 5.15 -11.70
CA PHE A 201 -6.09 5.58 -12.95
C PHE A 201 -6.93 4.48 -13.53
#